data_33fe0164c135eef3bf1778cea7f4076e
#
_entry.id   33fe0164c135eef3bf1778cea7f4076e
#
_cell.length_a   1.000
_cell.length_b   1.000
_cell.length_c   1.000
_cell.angle_alpha   90.00
_cell.angle_beta   90.00
_cell.angle_gamma   90.00
#
_symmetry.space_group_name_H-M   'P 1'
#
loop_
_entity.id
_entity.type
_entity.pdbx_description
1 polymer ?
#
loop_
_entity_poly.entity_id
_entity_poly.type
_entity_poly.pdbx_seq_one_letter_code
_entity_poly.pdbx_strand_id
1 'polypeptide(L)'
;MEDSFLNYFLKYYETDIRKYFSEKSLNPVFSEVAYTIFCESVPAGIFLGKKEADGVLSVNMDYTTPVYRDCSVGRFLYSRLKEEGFKKVICSEVHEAHKSYIGKMGFCEENGVYVKEL
;
A
#
# COMPACT_ATOMS: atom_id res chain seq x y z
N MET A 1 7.83 -8.94 -9.90
CA MET A 1 7.85 -7.61 -10.55
C MET A 1 9.29 -7.15 -10.73
N GLU A 2 9.60 -6.59 -11.88
CA GLU A 2 10.95 -6.12 -12.14
C GLU A 2 11.22 -4.79 -11.45
N ASP A 3 12.43 -4.65 -10.91
CA ASP A 3 12.84 -3.42 -10.22
C ASP A 3 12.78 -2.20 -11.14
N SER A 4 13.10 -2.38 -12.43
CA SER A 4 13.05 -1.28 -13.40
C SER A 4 11.65 -0.73 -13.58
N PHE A 5 10.64 -1.60 -13.60
CA PHE A 5 9.25 -1.16 -13.69
C PHE A 5 8.81 -0.43 -12.42
N LEU A 6 9.17 -0.98 -11.26
CA LEU A 6 8.84 -0.37 -9.98
C LEU A 6 9.45 1.02 -9.88
N ASN A 7 10.72 1.16 -10.24
CA ASN A 7 11.41 2.45 -10.20
C ASN A 7 10.76 3.45 -11.14
N TYR A 8 10.39 3.02 -12.34
CA TYR A 8 9.70 3.88 -13.31
C TYR A 8 8.37 4.37 -12.76
N PHE A 9 7.57 3.47 -12.19
CA PHE A 9 6.27 3.81 -11.62
C PHE A 9 6.40 4.83 -10.49
N LEU A 10 7.32 4.58 -9.57
CA LEU A 10 7.55 5.48 -8.44
C LEU A 10 7.99 6.87 -8.88
N LYS A 11 8.85 6.94 -9.89
CA LYS A 11 9.33 8.21 -10.40
C LYS A 11 8.22 8.96 -11.15
N TYR A 12 7.45 8.25 -11.94
CA TYR A 12 6.37 8.86 -12.74
C TYR A 12 5.32 9.51 -11.83
N TYR A 13 4.95 8.86 -10.74
CA TYR A 13 3.93 9.34 -9.82
C TYR A 13 4.51 10.01 -8.57
N GLU A 14 5.80 10.29 -8.54
CA GLU A 14 6.50 10.78 -7.35
C GLU A 14 5.81 11.99 -6.71
N THR A 15 5.44 12.99 -7.48
CA THR A 15 4.82 14.20 -6.95
C THR A 15 3.52 13.90 -6.22
N ASP A 16 2.70 13.01 -6.80
CA ASP A 16 1.44 12.64 -6.17
C ASP A 16 1.66 11.73 -4.96
N ILE A 17 2.59 10.79 -5.06
CA ILE A 17 2.91 9.87 -3.96
C ILE A 17 3.38 10.65 -2.73
N ARG A 18 4.20 11.68 -2.91
CA ARG A 18 4.76 12.47 -1.80
C ARG A 18 3.68 13.21 -1.00
N LYS A 19 2.47 13.33 -1.52
CA LYS A 19 1.35 13.91 -0.79
C LYS A 19 0.87 12.99 0.34
N TYR A 20 1.17 11.70 0.25
CA TYR A 20 0.62 10.68 1.14
C TYR A 20 1.68 9.89 1.89
N PHE A 21 2.89 9.81 1.39
CA PHE A 21 3.94 8.93 1.91
C PHE A 21 5.27 9.64 2.04
N SER A 22 6.07 9.19 3.01
CA SER A 22 7.38 9.75 3.29
C SER A 22 8.41 9.34 2.23
N GLU A 23 9.53 10.04 2.21
CA GLU A 23 10.69 9.72 1.36
C GLU A 23 11.15 8.29 1.51
N LYS A 24 11.16 7.79 2.73
CA LYS A 24 11.55 6.42 3.05
C LYS A 24 10.65 5.40 2.34
N SER A 25 9.36 5.69 2.29
CA SER A 25 8.39 4.80 1.64
C SER A 25 8.61 4.68 0.14
N LEU A 26 9.25 5.67 -0.47
CA LEU A 26 9.54 5.67 -1.90
C LEU A 26 10.71 4.76 -2.28
N ASN A 27 11.49 4.30 -1.31
CA ASN A 27 12.66 3.47 -1.59
C ASN A 27 12.30 1.98 -1.43
N PRO A 28 12.24 1.22 -2.54
CA PRO A 28 11.85 -0.20 -2.49
C PRO A 28 12.79 -1.07 -1.66
N VAL A 29 14.00 -0.60 -1.38
CA VAL A 29 14.99 -1.35 -0.59
C VAL A 29 14.49 -1.65 0.82
N PHE A 30 13.55 -0.85 1.34
CA PHE A 30 12.98 -1.06 2.67
C PHE A 30 11.77 -1.98 2.67
N SER A 31 11.44 -2.56 1.51
CA SER A 31 10.26 -3.42 1.38
C SER A 31 10.66 -4.84 1.00
N GLU A 32 9.97 -5.82 1.60
CA GLU A 32 10.16 -7.23 1.29
C GLU A 32 9.07 -7.76 0.36
N VAL A 33 7.93 -7.06 0.32
CA VAL A 33 6.77 -7.45 -0.47
C VAL A 33 6.41 -6.29 -1.39
N ALA A 34 6.23 -6.58 -2.67
CA ALA A 34 5.86 -5.56 -3.65
C ALA A 34 4.83 -6.14 -4.61
N TYR A 35 3.72 -5.42 -4.78
CA TYR A 35 2.69 -5.76 -5.75
C TYR A 35 2.36 -4.55 -6.60
N THR A 36 2.18 -4.78 -7.90
CA THR A 36 1.60 -3.79 -8.80
C THR A 36 0.20 -4.27 -9.16
N ILE A 37 -0.77 -3.39 -9.03
CA ILE A 37 -2.16 -3.71 -9.34
C ILE A 37 -2.50 -3.10 -10.69
N PHE A 38 -3.04 -3.93 -11.59
CA PHE A 38 -3.43 -3.50 -12.93
C PHE A 38 -4.95 -3.49 -13.05
N CYS A 39 -5.46 -2.49 -13.77
CA CYS A 39 -6.86 -2.40 -14.13
C CYS A 39 -6.91 -2.33 -15.66
N GLU A 40 -7.43 -3.39 -16.30
CA GLU A 40 -7.50 -3.47 -17.75
C GLU A 40 -6.15 -3.22 -18.43
N SER A 41 -5.10 -3.85 -17.89
CA SER A 41 -3.71 -3.74 -18.37
C SER A 41 -3.04 -2.39 -18.10
N VAL A 42 -3.68 -1.51 -17.35
CA VAL A 42 -3.12 -0.22 -16.95
C VAL A 42 -2.69 -0.28 -15.49
N PRO A 43 -1.45 0.14 -15.15
CA PRO A 43 -1.04 0.19 -13.75
C PRO A 43 -1.94 1.14 -12.96
N ALA A 44 -2.63 0.62 -11.96
CA ALA A 44 -3.58 1.39 -11.17
C ALA A 44 -3.10 1.65 -9.75
N GLY A 45 -2.22 0.82 -9.24
CA GLY A 45 -1.73 0.99 -7.88
C GLY A 45 -0.48 0.20 -7.60
N ILE A 46 0.14 0.50 -6.47
CA ILE A 46 1.33 -0.19 -6.01
C ILE A 46 1.27 -0.36 -4.50
N PHE A 47 1.72 -1.51 -4.03
CA PHE A 47 1.81 -1.81 -2.61
C PHE A 47 3.23 -2.24 -2.28
N LEU A 48 3.80 -1.61 -1.26
CA LEU A 48 5.10 -1.98 -0.71
C LEU A 48 4.93 -2.27 0.77
N GLY A 49 5.46 -3.40 1.23
CA GLY A 49 5.32 -3.79 2.61
C GLY A 49 6.48 -4.60 3.12
N LYS A 50 6.47 -4.83 4.43
CA LYS A 50 7.48 -5.61 5.12
C LYS A 50 6.81 -6.65 6.02
N LYS A 51 7.33 -7.86 6.03
CA LYS A 51 6.83 -8.91 6.91
C LYS A 51 7.36 -8.67 8.32
N GLU A 52 6.47 -8.56 9.28
CA GLU A 52 6.85 -8.31 10.67
C GLU A 52 6.85 -9.61 11.48
N ALA A 53 5.70 -10.22 11.63
CA ALA A 53 5.55 -11.47 12.37
C ALA A 53 4.78 -12.44 11.50
N ASP A 54 4.50 -13.62 12.00
CA ASP A 54 3.77 -14.62 11.24
C ASP A 54 2.39 -14.11 10.83
N GLY A 55 2.20 -13.98 9.53
CA GLY A 55 0.95 -13.50 8.96
C GLY A 55 0.71 -11.99 9.08
N VAL A 56 1.67 -11.23 9.61
CA VAL A 56 1.52 -9.77 9.78
C VAL A 56 2.37 -9.03 8.77
N LEU A 57 1.76 -8.06 8.09
CA LEU A 57 2.39 -7.26 7.06
C LEU A 57 2.33 -5.79 7.45
N SER A 58 3.48 -5.13 7.43
CA SER A 58 3.58 -3.70 7.69
C SER A 58 3.57 -2.95 6.36
N VAL A 59 2.74 -1.91 6.24
CA VAL A 59 2.61 -1.13 5.01
C VAL A 59 3.68 -0.06 4.95
N ASN A 60 4.48 -0.07 3.88
CA ASN A 60 5.36 1.06 3.57
C ASN A 60 4.68 1.99 2.58
N MET A 61 3.94 1.44 1.63
CA MET A 61 3.20 2.22 0.66
C MET A 61 1.99 1.45 0.16
N ASP A 62 0.87 2.13 0.07
CA ASP A 62 -0.36 1.62 -0.53
C ASP A 62 -0.92 2.78 -1.36
N TYR A 63 -0.51 2.82 -2.61
CA TYR A 63 -0.79 3.95 -3.48
C TYR A 63 -1.67 3.52 -4.65
N THR A 64 -2.72 4.30 -4.90
CA THR A 64 -3.58 4.16 -6.06
C THR A 64 -3.48 5.43 -6.90
N THR A 65 -3.34 5.28 -8.21
CA THR A 65 -3.24 6.45 -9.10
C THR A 65 -4.55 7.24 -9.08
N PRO A 66 -4.50 8.56 -9.34
CA PRO A 66 -5.70 9.41 -9.20
C PRO A 66 -6.93 8.93 -9.95
N VAL A 67 -6.74 8.36 -11.15
CA VAL A 67 -7.86 7.90 -11.99
C VAL A 67 -8.62 6.74 -11.33
N TYR A 68 -7.96 5.95 -10.51
CA TYR A 68 -8.53 4.72 -9.93
C TYR A 68 -8.81 4.81 -8.43
N ARG A 69 -8.99 6.02 -7.89
CA ARG A 69 -9.19 6.24 -6.44
C ARG A 69 -10.62 6.07 -5.97
N ASP A 70 -11.30 5.07 -6.46
CA ASP A 70 -12.67 4.76 -6.02
C ASP A 70 -12.72 3.67 -4.96
N CYS A 71 -11.57 3.30 -4.41
CA CYS A 71 -11.39 2.28 -3.38
C CYS A 71 -11.48 0.83 -3.85
N SER A 72 -11.90 0.57 -5.08
CA SER A 72 -12.00 -0.82 -5.57
C SER A 72 -10.63 -1.48 -5.70
N VAL A 73 -9.60 -0.71 -6.08
CA VAL A 73 -8.23 -1.21 -6.19
C VAL A 73 -7.73 -1.66 -4.81
N GLY A 74 -7.95 -0.85 -3.79
CA GLY A 74 -7.53 -1.20 -2.43
C GLY A 74 -8.24 -2.44 -1.90
N ARG A 75 -9.54 -2.54 -2.12
CA ARG A 75 -10.30 -3.72 -1.68
C ARG A 75 -9.80 -4.99 -2.36
N PHE A 76 -9.51 -4.90 -3.64
CA PHE A 76 -8.94 -6.02 -4.38
C PHE A 76 -7.57 -6.42 -3.80
N LEU A 77 -6.72 -5.45 -3.53
CA LEU A 77 -5.41 -5.69 -2.94
C LEU A 77 -5.50 -6.44 -1.62
N TYR A 78 -6.31 -5.95 -0.69
CA TYR A 78 -6.41 -6.57 0.64
C TYR A 78 -7.05 -7.95 0.58
N SER A 79 -7.96 -8.17 -0.35
CA SER A 79 -8.53 -9.48 -0.62
C SER A 79 -7.44 -10.47 -1.08
N ARG A 80 -6.55 -10.01 -1.96
CA ARG A 80 -5.43 -10.83 -2.44
C ARG A 80 -4.44 -11.13 -1.33
N LEU A 81 -4.15 -10.17 -0.47
CA LEU A 81 -3.26 -10.40 0.66
C LEU A 81 -3.80 -11.48 1.58
N LYS A 82 -5.10 -11.51 1.79
CA LYS A 82 -5.75 -12.56 2.57
C LYS A 82 -5.56 -13.93 1.91
N GLU A 83 -5.74 -14.00 0.60
CA GLU A 83 -5.54 -15.24 -0.16
C GLU A 83 -4.10 -15.72 -0.10
N GLU A 84 -3.13 -14.81 -0.02
CA GLU A 84 -1.71 -15.13 0.08
C GLU A 84 -1.32 -15.61 1.47
N GLY A 85 -2.24 -15.63 2.42
CA GLY A 85 -2.00 -16.17 3.76
C GLY A 85 -1.73 -15.13 4.84
N PHE A 86 -1.75 -13.85 4.50
CA PHE A 86 -1.59 -12.81 5.52
C PHE A 86 -2.87 -12.70 6.35
N LYS A 87 -2.71 -12.42 7.62
CA LYS A 87 -3.82 -12.35 8.57
C LYS A 87 -4.11 -10.94 9.05
N LYS A 88 -3.09 -10.09 9.03
CA LYS A 88 -3.17 -8.74 9.58
C LYS A 88 -2.26 -7.80 8.81
N VAL A 89 -2.71 -6.56 8.63
CA VAL A 89 -1.92 -5.50 8.02
C VAL A 89 -1.85 -4.36 9.01
N ILE A 90 -0.65 -3.81 9.23
CA ILE A 90 -0.46 -2.69 10.13
C ILE A 90 0.15 -1.51 9.37
N CYS A 91 -0.19 -0.30 9.81
CA CYS A 91 0.32 0.93 9.23
C CYS A 91 0.69 1.87 10.37
N SER A 92 1.99 2.05 10.61
CA SER A 92 2.48 2.81 11.76
C SER A 92 2.66 4.29 11.48
N GLU A 93 2.85 4.67 10.22
CA GLU A 93 2.99 6.06 9.82
C GLU A 93 1.89 6.40 8.83
N VAL A 94 0.90 7.20 9.25
CA VAL A 94 -0.22 7.57 8.39
C VAL A 94 -0.23 9.07 8.19
N HIS A 95 0.00 9.48 6.96
CA HIS A 95 -0.12 10.88 6.58
C HIS A 95 -1.58 11.32 6.70
N GLU A 96 -1.81 12.56 7.13
CA GLU A 96 -3.16 13.09 7.33
C GLU A 96 -4.04 12.91 6.09
N ALA A 97 -3.46 13.15 4.91
CA ALA A 97 -4.20 13.02 3.65
C ALA A 97 -4.62 11.57 3.34
N HIS A 98 -4.00 10.59 4.00
CA HIS A 98 -4.26 9.17 3.75
C HIS A 98 -5.24 8.55 4.75
N LYS A 99 -5.52 9.25 5.85
CA LYS A 99 -6.36 8.71 6.93
C LYS A 99 -7.77 8.33 6.49
N SER A 100 -8.38 9.15 5.65
CA SER A 100 -9.72 8.87 5.15
C SER A 100 -9.76 7.56 4.36
N TYR A 101 -8.75 7.34 3.52
CA TYR A 101 -8.65 6.13 2.71
C TYR A 101 -8.49 4.88 3.58
N ILE A 102 -7.58 4.91 4.55
CA ILE A 102 -7.36 3.73 5.38
C ILE A 102 -8.57 3.42 6.27
N GLY A 103 -9.30 4.44 6.68
CA GLY A 103 -10.57 4.24 7.38
C GLY A 103 -11.59 3.51 6.52
N LYS A 104 -11.69 3.88 5.25
CA LYS A 104 -12.58 3.22 4.29
C LYS A 104 -12.16 1.77 4.01
N MET A 105 -10.87 1.48 4.14
CA MET A 105 -10.36 0.11 3.95
C MET A 105 -10.55 -0.77 5.18
N GLY A 106 -11.08 -0.21 6.27
CA GLY A 106 -11.40 -0.98 7.47
C GLY A 106 -10.30 -1.02 8.52
N PHE A 107 -9.33 -0.13 8.43
CA PHE A 107 -8.30 -0.01 9.47
C PHE A 107 -8.86 0.67 10.70
N CYS A 108 -8.45 0.19 11.87
CA CYS A 108 -8.80 0.79 13.16
C CYS A 108 -7.53 1.18 13.89
N GLU A 109 -7.56 2.32 14.59
CA GLU A 109 -6.41 2.77 15.35
C GLU A 109 -6.32 2.03 16.67
N GLU A 110 -5.11 1.52 16.97
CA GLU A 110 -4.80 0.84 18.22
C GLU A 110 -3.44 1.35 18.70
N ASN A 111 -3.43 2.15 19.77
CA ASN A 111 -2.18 2.68 20.36
C ASN A 111 -1.28 3.42 19.35
N GLY A 112 -1.87 4.25 18.50
CA GLY A 112 -1.13 5.03 17.53
C GLY A 112 -0.78 4.28 16.24
N VAL A 113 -1.20 3.04 16.12
CA VAL A 113 -0.97 2.21 14.93
C VAL A 113 -2.32 1.83 14.33
N TYR A 114 -2.42 1.89 13.00
CA TYR A 114 -3.65 1.48 12.31
C TYR A 114 -3.55 0.02 11.91
N VAL A 115 -4.57 -0.75 12.25
CA VAL A 115 -4.59 -2.20 12.09
C VAL A 115 -5.82 -2.63 11.31
N LYS A 116 -5.62 -3.54 10.34
CA LYS A 116 -6.71 -4.19 9.62
C LYS A 116 -6.57 -5.71 9.75
N GLU A 117 -7.61 -6.34 10.26
CA GLU A 117 -7.70 -7.80 10.25
C GLU A 117 -8.17 -8.26 8.86
N LEU A 118 -7.49 -9.23 8.29
CA LEU A 118 -7.81 -9.76 6.97
C LEU A 118 -8.77 -10.94 7.01
#